data_3fc2e5125d1d68cd5a18862948c0e164
#
_entry.id   3fc2e5125d1d68cd5a18862948c0e164
#
_cell.length_a   1.000
_cell.length_b   1.000
_cell.length_c   1.000
_cell.angle_alpha   90.00
_cell.angle_beta   90.00
_cell.angle_gamma   90.00
#
_symmetry.space_group_name_H-M   'P 1'
#
loop_
_entity.id
_entity.type
_entity.pdbx_description
1 polymer ?
#
loop_
_entity_poly.entity_id
_entity_poly.type
_entity_poly.pdbx_seq_one_letter_code
_entity_poly.pdbx_strand_id
1 'polypeptide(L)'
;MIKDWLAEYKPANKEEAQNALREIMQEVALAGLYRAGFFEKAAFYGGTALRIFYGLDRYSEDLDFSLLEPNPQFKLDRYLDAVKAEFESLGMRISIKDKKKTPDSQVESAFLKSETIWKELALESIVSQTGLNQPIPIKIKIEVDTLPPTGFETEERLLLKPFSFYVKCFALPFLFSGKLHALLFRKWKNNVKGRDWYDLEWYIKNKTPLSLEHFIERALASNDLPAGTFTEREFRQLLAKKIDSVDIE
;
A
#
# COMPACT_ATOMS: atom_id res chain seq x y z
N MET A 1 18.11 5.86 -18.20
CA MET A 1 17.02 4.97 -17.72
C MET A 1 16.12 5.67 -16.71
N ILE A 2 16.51 5.94 -15.45
CA ILE A 2 15.62 6.63 -14.48
C ILE A 2 15.16 8.01 -14.98
N LYS A 3 16.06 8.78 -15.59
CA LYS A 3 15.74 10.08 -16.21
C LYS A 3 14.69 9.95 -17.31
N ASP A 4 14.79 8.92 -18.13
CA ASP A 4 13.85 8.68 -19.23
C ASP A 4 12.48 8.28 -18.68
N TRP A 5 12.45 7.44 -17.66
CA TRP A 5 11.18 7.09 -16.97
C TRP A 5 10.54 8.31 -16.31
N LEU A 6 11.33 9.16 -15.65
CA LEU A 6 10.82 10.38 -15.04
C LEU A 6 10.25 11.33 -16.12
N ALA A 7 10.87 11.39 -17.30
CA ALA A 7 10.39 12.21 -18.39
C ALA A 7 9.03 11.75 -18.98
N GLU A 8 8.71 10.44 -18.88
CA GLU A 8 7.40 9.93 -19.29
C GLU A 8 6.24 10.49 -18.45
N TYR A 9 6.49 10.79 -17.18
CA TYR A 9 5.50 11.41 -16.27
C TYR A 9 5.24 12.89 -16.58
N LYS A 10 6.13 13.55 -17.35
CA LYS A 10 6.03 14.98 -17.72
C LYS A 10 5.72 15.89 -16.52
N PRO A 11 6.44 15.80 -15.42
CA PRO A 11 6.10 16.54 -14.20
C PRO A 11 6.18 18.04 -14.46
N ALA A 12 5.11 18.78 -14.12
CA ALA A 12 5.03 20.22 -14.30
C ALA A 12 5.75 21.01 -13.18
N ASN A 13 5.99 20.38 -12.05
CA ASN A 13 6.59 21.03 -10.88
C ASN A 13 7.41 20.02 -10.04
N LYS A 14 8.09 20.53 -9.00
CA LYS A 14 8.94 19.73 -8.11
C LYS A 14 8.16 18.64 -7.36
N GLU A 15 6.94 18.92 -6.94
CA GLU A 15 6.10 17.97 -6.21
C GLU A 15 5.70 16.80 -7.10
N GLU A 16 5.28 17.07 -8.33
CA GLU A 16 4.96 16.03 -9.32
C GLU A 16 6.19 15.19 -9.66
N ALA A 17 7.36 15.83 -9.82
CA ALA A 17 8.62 15.11 -10.05
C ALA A 17 8.98 14.20 -8.87
N GLN A 18 8.73 14.65 -7.63
CA GLN A 18 8.95 13.86 -6.43
C GLN A 18 8.01 12.67 -6.34
N ASN A 19 6.75 12.86 -6.68
CA ASN A 19 5.74 11.80 -6.69
C ASN A 19 6.04 10.76 -7.78
N ALA A 20 6.38 11.21 -8.98
CA ALA A 20 6.79 10.32 -10.08
C ALA A 20 8.05 9.51 -9.72
N LEU A 21 9.06 10.15 -9.14
CA LEU A 21 10.27 9.45 -8.71
C LEU A 21 9.99 8.44 -7.57
N ARG A 22 9.07 8.75 -6.66
CA ARG A 22 8.61 7.80 -5.63
C ARG A 22 7.96 6.59 -6.27
N GLU A 23 7.06 6.76 -7.25
CA GLU A 23 6.41 5.65 -7.96
C GLU A 23 7.44 4.79 -8.71
N ILE A 24 8.42 5.39 -9.39
CA ILE A 24 9.53 4.66 -10.01
C ILE A 24 10.30 3.83 -8.97
N MET A 25 10.61 4.41 -7.81
CA MET A 25 11.28 3.67 -6.73
C MET A 25 10.41 2.52 -6.18
N GLN A 26 9.09 2.69 -6.13
CA GLN A 26 8.17 1.63 -5.74
C GLN A 26 8.21 0.47 -6.74
N GLU A 27 8.20 0.75 -8.04
CA GLU A 27 8.32 -0.27 -9.09
C GLU A 27 9.67 -1.02 -9.00
N VAL A 28 10.77 -0.31 -8.74
CA VAL A 28 12.10 -0.93 -8.53
C VAL A 28 12.13 -1.80 -7.27
N ALA A 29 11.49 -1.35 -6.18
CA ALA A 29 11.38 -2.16 -4.96
C ALA A 29 10.56 -3.44 -5.21
N LEU A 30 9.45 -3.35 -5.95
CA LEU A 30 8.66 -4.52 -6.36
C LEU A 30 9.48 -5.51 -7.20
N ALA A 31 10.34 -5.02 -8.11
CA ALA A 31 11.23 -5.85 -8.91
C ALA A 31 12.25 -6.61 -8.04
N GLY A 32 12.85 -5.93 -7.06
CA GLY A 32 13.77 -6.57 -6.11
C GLY A 32 13.08 -7.63 -5.26
N LEU A 33 11.87 -7.36 -4.79
CA LEU A 33 11.04 -8.32 -4.05
C LEU A 33 10.68 -9.53 -4.93
N TYR A 34 10.34 -9.31 -6.21
CA TYR A 34 10.07 -10.38 -7.16
C TYR A 34 11.29 -11.30 -7.34
N ARG A 35 12.48 -10.73 -7.56
CA ARG A 35 13.72 -11.52 -7.71
C ARG A 35 14.04 -12.37 -6.49
N ALA A 36 13.63 -11.92 -5.31
CA ALA A 36 13.80 -12.66 -4.06
C ALA A 36 12.69 -13.72 -3.81
N GLY A 37 11.72 -13.90 -4.71
CA GLY A 37 10.61 -14.84 -4.53
C GLY A 37 9.58 -14.41 -3.47
N PHE A 38 9.52 -13.10 -3.15
CA PHE A 38 8.62 -12.58 -2.12
C PHE A 38 7.14 -12.86 -2.42
N PHE A 39 6.73 -12.77 -3.68
CA PHE A 39 5.35 -12.97 -4.11
C PHE A 39 4.87 -14.43 -4.06
N GLU A 40 5.75 -15.38 -3.74
CA GLU A 40 5.35 -16.73 -3.38
C GLU A 40 4.69 -16.79 -1.98
N LYS A 41 4.95 -15.81 -1.14
CA LYS A 41 4.52 -15.75 0.26
C LYS A 41 3.60 -14.59 0.58
N ALA A 42 3.56 -13.57 -0.24
CA ALA A 42 2.83 -12.34 0.02
C ALA A 42 2.13 -11.80 -1.23
N ALA A 43 1.08 -11.04 -1.03
CA ALA A 43 0.37 -10.31 -2.06
C ALA A 43 0.39 -8.80 -1.77
N PHE A 44 0.50 -8.01 -2.82
CA PHE A 44 0.49 -6.56 -2.79
C PHE A 44 -0.94 -6.03 -2.73
N TYR A 45 -1.19 -5.05 -1.87
CA TYR A 45 -2.51 -4.45 -1.72
C TYR A 45 -2.41 -2.95 -1.41
N GLY A 46 -3.52 -2.31 -1.08
CA GLY A 46 -3.55 -0.90 -0.68
C GLY A 46 -3.61 0.10 -1.83
N GLY A 47 -3.37 1.37 -1.51
CA GLY A 47 -3.52 2.48 -2.45
C GLY A 47 -2.49 2.47 -3.58
N THR A 48 -1.28 1.99 -3.31
CA THR A 48 -0.22 1.92 -4.32
C THR A 48 -0.48 0.79 -5.33
N ALA A 49 -1.05 -0.34 -4.88
CA ALA A 49 -1.51 -1.38 -5.80
C ALA A 49 -2.61 -0.87 -6.75
N LEU A 50 -3.58 -0.11 -6.22
CA LEU A 50 -4.60 0.55 -7.05
C LEU A 50 -3.99 1.52 -8.05
N ARG A 51 -2.99 2.32 -7.63
CA ARG A 51 -2.31 3.29 -8.48
C ARG A 51 -1.57 2.61 -9.63
N ILE A 52 -0.69 1.67 -9.31
CA ILE A 52 0.20 1.04 -10.28
C ILE A 52 -0.56 0.12 -11.24
N PHE A 53 -1.54 -0.64 -10.75
CA PHE A 53 -2.14 -1.73 -11.53
C PHE A 53 -3.57 -1.51 -11.99
N TYR A 54 -4.29 -0.57 -11.38
CA TYR A 54 -5.73 -0.41 -11.64
C TYR A 54 -6.13 1.01 -12.07
N GLY A 55 -5.16 1.93 -12.20
CA GLY A 55 -5.41 3.25 -12.77
C GLY A 55 -6.01 4.26 -11.79
N LEU A 56 -5.76 4.12 -10.49
CA LEU A 56 -6.04 5.19 -9.54
C LEU A 56 -5.16 6.38 -9.88
N ASP A 57 -5.73 7.55 -10.13
CA ASP A 57 -5.02 8.71 -10.64
C ASP A 57 -4.28 9.53 -9.58
N ARG A 58 -4.55 9.33 -8.27
CA ARG A 58 -3.76 9.92 -7.19
C ARG A 58 -2.53 9.08 -6.85
N TYR A 59 -1.43 9.74 -6.53
CA TYR A 59 -0.23 9.07 -6.00
C TYR A 59 -0.45 8.46 -4.62
N SER A 60 0.32 7.42 -4.33
CA SER A 60 0.35 6.73 -3.03
C SER A 60 1.80 6.52 -2.57
N GLU A 61 2.02 6.42 -1.27
CA GLU A 61 3.38 6.51 -0.70
C GLU A 61 3.94 5.17 -0.22
N ASP A 62 3.07 4.31 0.31
CA ASP A 62 3.46 3.10 1.01
C ASP A 62 3.35 1.86 0.10
N LEU A 63 4.16 0.84 0.36
CA LEU A 63 4.04 -0.50 -0.22
C LEU A 63 3.45 -1.42 0.83
N ASP A 64 2.18 -1.75 0.69
CA ASP A 64 1.43 -2.57 1.62
C ASP A 64 1.35 -4.02 1.11
N PHE A 65 1.75 -4.97 1.94
CA PHE A 65 1.71 -6.40 1.63
C PHE A 65 1.00 -7.17 2.72
N SER A 66 0.33 -8.23 2.33
CA SER A 66 -0.27 -9.23 3.21
C SER A 66 0.34 -10.58 2.91
N LEU A 67 0.73 -11.34 3.92
CA LEU A 67 1.09 -12.73 3.71
C LEU A 67 -0.12 -13.49 3.17
N LEU A 68 0.13 -14.54 2.38
CA LEU A 68 -0.92 -15.44 1.86
C LEU A 68 -1.47 -16.34 2.98
N GLU A 69 -0.60 -16.65 3.95
CA GLU A 69 -0.92 -17.44 5.13
C GLU A 69 -0.33 -16.77 6.38
N PRO A 70 -1.01 -16.84 7.53
CA PRO A 70 -0.49 -16.31 8.78
C PRO A 70 0.87 -16.90 9.13
N ASN A 71 1.87 -16.05 9.35
CA ASN A 71 3.21 -16.46 9.78
C ASN A 71 3.84 -15.39 10.68
N PRO A 72 3.68 -15.48 12.01
CA PRO A 72 4.24 -14.51 12.95
C PRO A 72 5.77 -14.51 12.99
N GLN A 73 6.42 -15.55 12.44
CA GLN A 73 7.88 -15.66 12.38
C GLN A 73 8.46 -15.19 11.04
N PHE A 74 7.64 -14.64 10.17
CA PHE A 74 8.09 -14.10 8.89
C PHE A 74 9.14 -13.00 9.09
N LYS A 75 10.19 -13.03 8.26
CA LYS A 75 11.27 -12.04 8.27
C LYS A 75 11.41 -11.42 6.88
N LEU A 76 11.18 -10.12 6.80
CA LEU A 76 11.32 -9.36 5.56
C LEU A 76 12.80 -9.19 5.16
N ASP A 77 13.72 -9.18 6.13
CA ASP A 77 15.14 -8.88 5.91
C ASP A 77 15.79 -9.72 4.81
N ARG A 78 15.43 -10.99 4.69
CA ARG A 78 15.97 -11.90 3.68
C ARG A 78 15.68 -11.49 2.23
N TYR A 79 14.72 -10.60 2.01
CA TYR A 79 14.36 -10.09 0.68
C TYR A 79 15.03 -8.75 0.38
N LEU A 80 15.53 -8.04 1.40
CA LEU A 80 15.99 -6.66 1.29
C LEU A 80 17.31 -6.53 0.55
N ASP A 81 18.17 -7.55 0.56
CA ASP A 81 19.43 -7.53 -0.20
C ASP A 81 19.16 -7.51 -1.71
N ALA A 82 18.15 -8.27 -2.19
CA ALA A 82 17.74 -8.22 -3.59
C ALA A 82 17.13 -6.86 -3.96
N VAL A 83 16.37 -6.26 -3.04
CA VAL A 83 15.86 -4.89 -3.23
C VAL A 83 17.01 -3.91 -3.39
N LYS A 84 18.02 -3.93 -2.50
CA LYS A 84 19.19 -3.07 -2.61
C LYS A 84 19.93 -3.27 -3.92
N ALA A 85 20.17 -4.53 -4.31
CA ALA A 85 20.87 -4.87 -5.55
C ALA A 85 20.12 -4.33 -6.78
N GLU A 86 18.79 -4.37 -6.79
CA GLU A 86 17.99 -3.82 -7.88
C GLU A 86 18.15 -2.29 -7.99
N PHE A 87 18.11 -1.56 -6.86
CA PHE A 87 18.40 -0.12 -6.83
C PHE A 87 19.81 0.20 -7.30
N GLU A 88 20.81 -0.53 -6.81
CA GLU A 88 22.21 -0.34 -7.18
C GLU A 88 22.45 -0.57 -8.69
N SER A 89 21.79 -1.56 -9.28
CA SER A 89 21.87 -1.85 -10.72
C SER A 89 21.41 -0.68 -11.59
N LEU A 90 20.55 0.18 -11.03
CA LEU A 90 20.01 1.39 -11.68
C LEU A 90 20.76 2.68 -11.27
N GLY A 91 21.89 2.54 -10.55
CA GLY A 91 22.69 3.67 -10.07
C GLY A 91 22.05 4.44 -8.92
N MET A 92 21.11 3.83 -8.19
CA MET A 92 20.48 4.42 -7.02
C MET A 92 21.04 3.77 -5.74
N ARG A 93 21.33 4.59 -4.73
CA ARG A 93 21.69 4.10 -3.40
C ARG A 93 20.54 4.35 -2.44
N ILE A 94 20.19 3.30 -1.70
CA ILE A 94 19.17 3.37 -0.66
C ILE A 94 19.72 2.91 0.69
N SER A 95 19.23 3.50 1.76
CA SER A 95 19.33 2.92 3.11
C SER A 95 18.00 2.32 3.52
N ILE A 96 18.04 1.23 4.27
CA ILE A 96 16.87 0.56 4.81
C ILE A 96 16.98 0.61 6.33
N LYS A 97 15.93 1.13 6.97
CA LYS A 97 15.88 1.28 8.43
C LYS A 97 14.68 0.55 9.01
N ASP A 98 14.89 -0.08 10.17
CA ASP A 98 13.77 -0.53 10.98
C ASP A 98 13.00 0.68 11.51
N LYS A 99 11.70 0.70 11.29
CA LYS A 99 10.84 1.69 11.91
C LYS A 99 10.31 1.12 13.22
N LYS A 100 10.96 1.47 14.34
CA LYS A 100 10.43 1.15 15.68
C LYS A 100 9.17 1.95 15.92
N LYS A 101 8.12 1.32 16.47
CA LYS A 101 6.94 2.04 16.95
C LYS A 101 7.39 3.09 17.97
N THR A 102 7.08 4.36 17.73
CA THR A 102 7.19 5.39 18.77
C THR A 102 5.99 5.25 19.72
N PRO A 103 6.20 5.30 21.06
CA PRO A 103 5.12 5.12 22.03
C PRO A 103 4.01 6.19 21.99
N ASP A 104 4.21 7.28 21.28
CA ASP A 104 3.29 8.44 21.27
C ASP A 104 2.04 8.32 20.40
N SER A 105 1.88 7.25 19.63
CA SER A 105 0.66 7.06 18.84
C SER A 105 -0.34 6.12 19.53
N GLN A 106 -0.85 6.51 20.69
CA GLN A 106 -1.87 5.74 21.43
C GLN A 106 -3.19 5.55 20.67
N VAL A 107 -3.41 6.24 19.56
CA VAL A 107 -4.66 6.18 18.78
C VAL A 107 -4.52 5.31 17.53
N GLU A 108 -3.32 5.18 16.97
CA GLU A 108 -3.05 4.21 15.89
C GLU A 108 -2.83 2.79 16.42
N SER A 109 -2.56 2.64 17.73
CA SER A 109 -2.22 1.36 18.35
C SER A 109 -3.35 0.34 18.39
N ALA A 110 -4.60 0.73 18.24
CA ALA A 110 -5.72 -0.21 18.17
C ALA A 110 -5.81 -0.94 16.83
N PHE A 111 -5.26 -0.34 15.75
CA PHE A 111 -5.21 -0.93 14.40
C PHE A 111 -3.87 -1.59 14.06
N LEU A 112 -2.83 -1.25 14.80
CA LEU A 112 -1.50 -1.80 14.60
C LEU A 112 -1.27 -2.90 15.64
N LYS A 113 -1.84 -4.07 15.37
CA LYS A 113 -1.44 -5.28 16.09
C LYS A 113 0.07 -5.46 15.94
N SER A 114 0.69 -6.13 16.92
CA SER A 114 2.13 -6.48 16.98
C SER A 114 2.64 -7.31 15.79
N GLU A 115 1.83 -7.50 14.79
CA GLU A 115 1.90 -8.46 13.71
C GLU A 115 2.29 -7.84 12.35
N THR A 116 2.53 -6.52 12.31
CA THR A 116 2.95 -5.84 11.08
C THR A 116 4.44 -5.52 11.12
N ILE A 117 5.17 -5.96 10.09
CA ILE A 117 6.59 -5.63 9.89
C ILE A 117 6.69 -4.34 9.09
N TRP A 118 7.53 -3.41 9.56
CA TRP A 118 7.71 -2.10 8.98
C TRP A 118 9.16 -1.85 8.61
N LYS A 119 9.41 -1.45 7.36
CA LYS A 119 10.72 -1.00 6.90
C LYS A 119 10.56 0.32 6.16
N GLU A 120 11.54 1.21 6.29
CA GLU A 120 11.62 2.46 5.55
C GLU A 120 12.83 2.41 4.62
N LEU A 121 12.59 2.54 3.32
CA LEU A 121 13.61 2.75 2.31
C LEU A 121 13.80 4.24 2.11
N ALA A 122 15.01 4.73 2.30
CA ALA A 122 15.35 6.11 2.04
C ALA A 122 16.35 6.20 0.89
N LEU A 123 16.05 7.01 -0.11
CA LEU A 123 16.95 7.32 -1.21
C LEU A 123 18.10 8.20 -0.67
N GLU A 124 19.32 7.70 -0.73
CA GLU A 124 20.51 8.44 -0.30
C GLU A 124 21.12 9.27 -1.42
N SER A 125 21.18 8.69 -2.60
CA SER A 125 21.69 9.37 -3.79
C SER A 125 21.16 8.77 -5.08
N ILE A 126 20.95 9.63 -6.07
CA ILE A 126 20.83 9.26 -7.47
C ILE A 126 22.11 9.78 -8.12
N VAL A 127 22.88 8.88 -8.71
CA VAL A 127 24.09 9.26 -9.42
C VAL A 127 23.71 10.17 -10.59
N SER A 128 23.88 11.47 -10.40
CA SER A 128 23.99 12.54 -11.41
C SER A 128 23.04 12.56 -12.62
N GLN A 129 21.93 11.80 -12.57
CA GLN A 129 21.14 11.54 -13.79
C GLN A 129 19.81 12.31 -13.89
N THR A 130 19.33 12.91 -12.83
CA THR A 130 17.97 13.51 -12.86
C THR A 130 17.93 14.97 -13.26
N GLY A 131 19.07 15.64 -13.38
CA GLY A 131 19.13 17.09 -13.66
C GLY A 131 18.56 17.97 -12.52
N LEU A 132 18.19 17.37 -11.41
CA LEU A 132 17.72 18.07 -10.22
C LEU A 132 18.93 18.54 -9.41
N ASN A 133 19.09 19.86 -9.28
CA ASN A 133 20.21 20.50 -8.60
C ASN A 133 20.26 20.29 -7.06
N GLN A 134 19.29 19.59 -6.48
CA GLN A 134 19.23 19.28 -5.06
C GLN A 134 18.68 17.86 -4.85
N PRO A 135 19.21 17.11 -3.86
CA PRO A 135 18.67 15.81 -3.52
C PRO A 135 17.23 15.95 -3.02
N ILE A 136 16.33 15.18 -3.64
CA ILE A 136 14.94 15.08 -3.18
C ILE A 136 14.91 13.94 -2.15
N PRO A 137 14.56 14.20 -0.89
CA PRO A 137 14.41 13.14 0.10
C PRO A 137 13.16 12.33 -0.23
N ILE A 138 13.34 11.13 -0.75
CA ILE A 138 12.26 10.19 -1.01
C ILE A 138 12.36 9.04 -0.05
N LYS A 139 11.25 8.72 0.56
CA LYS A 139 11.09 7.61 1.48
C LYS A 139 9.92 6.76 1.02
N ILE A 140 10.10 5.45 1.07
CA ILE A 140 9.07 4.46 0.82
C ILE A 140 8.96 3.60 2.07
N LYS A 141 7.77 3.43 2.57
CA LYS A 141 7.46 2.53 3.66
C LYS A 141 7.03 1.19 3.09
N ILE A 142 7.62 0.12 3.58
CA ILE A 142 7.17 -1.26 3.30
C ILE A 142 6.47 -1.76 4.55
N GLU A 143 5.24 -2.20 4.40
CA GLU A 143 4.43 -2.81 5.45
C GLU A 143 4.04 -4.22 5.05
N VAL A 144 4.20 -5.18 5.95
CA VAL A 144 3.79 -6.57 5.73
C VAL A 144 2.91 -7.02 6.89
N ASP A 145 1.64 -7.29 6.59
CA ASP A 145 0.73 -7.93 7.54
C ASP A 145 1.09 -9.41 7.62
N THR A 146 1.53 -9.85 8.80
CA THR A 146 2.00 -11.22 9.04
C THR A 146 0.92 -12.15 9.60
N LEU A 147 -0.21 -11.59 10.02
CA LEU A 147 -1.38 -12.34 10.48
C LEU A 147 -2.67 -11.82 9.80
N PRO A 148 -2.73 -11.90 8.47
CA PRO A 148 -3.90 -11.43 7.74
C PRO A 148 -5.13 -12.28 8.04
N PRO A 149 -6.34 -11.71 7.93
CA PRO A 149 -7.54 -12.51 7.81
C PRO A 149 -7.43 -13.38 6.55
N THR A 150 -7.93 -14.60 6.61
CA THR A 150 -8.00 -15.53 5.48
C THR A 150 -9.14 -15.15 4.51
N GLY A 151 -9.34 -15.94 3.46
CA GLY A 151 -10.52 -15.78 2.59
C GLY A 151 -10.42 -14.63 1.57
N PHE A 152 -9.23 -14.21 1.16
CA PHE A 152 -9.04 -13.30 0.04
C PHE A 152 -8.50 -14.02 -1.19
N GLU A 153 -8.83 -13.50 -2.36
CA GLU A 153 -8.30 -13.97 -3.64
C GLU A 153 -7.22 -13.03 -4.15
N THR A 154 -6.30 -13.60 -4.90
CA THR A 154 -5.20 -12.87 -5.53
C THR A 154 -5.21 -13.05 -7.03
N GLU A 155 -4.66 -12.08 -7.75
CA GLU A 155 -4.39 -12.15 -9.17
C GLU A 155 -2.96 -11.70 -9.47
N GLU A 156 -2.42 -12.12 -10.61
CA GLU A 156 -1.10 -11.69 -11.05
C GLU A 156 -1.24 -10.53 -12.03
N ARG A 157 -0.52 -9.44 -11.76
CA ARG A 157 -0.51 -8.24 -12.58
C ARG A 157 0.88 -8.01 -13.14
N LEU A 158 0.93 -7.78 -14.46
CA LEU A 158 2.20 -7.54 -15.16
C LEU A 158 2.70 -6.13 -14.90
N LEU A 159 3.94 -6.01 -14.44
CA LEU A 159 4.69 -4.76 -14.37
C LEU A 159 5.82 -4.80 -15.42
N LEU A 160 6.03 -3.67 -16.13
CA LEU A 160 6.94 -3.63 -17.27
C LEU A 160 8.31 -3.03 -16.94
N LYS A 161 8.42 -2.35 -15.82
CA LYS A 161 9.66 -1.66 -15.40
C LYS A 161 10.11 -2.15 -14.02
N PRO A 162 11.41 -2.30 -13.80
CA PRO A 162 12.56 -2.10 -14.70
C PRO A 162 12.72 -3.18 -15.78
N PHE A 163 12.03 -4.29 -15.66
CA PHE A 163 11.88 -5.37 -16.63
C PHE A 163 10.46 -5.96 -16.48
N SER A 164 10.04 -6.85 -17.39
CA SER A 164 8.71 -7.46 -17.31
C SER A 164 8.67 -8.57 -16.25
N PHE A 165 7.77 -8.44 -15.28
CA PHE A 165 7.54 -9.45 -14.23
C PHE A 165 6.11 -9.36 -13.69
N TYR A 166 5.69 -10.43 -13.03
CA TYR A 166 4.36 -10.48 -12.41
C TYR A 166 4.44 -10.15 -10.91
N VAL A 167 3.50 -9.34 -10.46
CA VAL A 167 3.27 -9.01 -9.05
C VAL A 167 1.96 -9.67 -8.62
N LYS A 168 2.00 -10.47 -7.58
CA LYS A 168 0.79 -11.02 -6.98
C LYS A 168 0.09 -9.92 -6.19
N CYS A 169 -1.12 -9.59 -6.59
CA CYS A 169 -1.95 -8.53 -5.99
C CYS A 169 -3.24 -9.12 -5.43
N PHE A 170 -3.83 -8.44 -4.45
CA PHE A 170 -5.22 -8.72 -4.11
C PHE A 170 -6.12 -8.41 -5.31
N ALA A 171 -7.10 -9.27 -5.58
CA ALA A 171 -8.13 -8.96 -6.55
C ALA A 171 -8.98 -7.77 -6.08
N LEU A 172 -9.51 -6.99 -7.03
CA LEU A 172 -10.20 -5.72 -6.75
C LEU A 172 -11.31 -5.80 -5.68
N PRO A 173 -12.16 -6.85 -5.63
CA PRO A 173 -13.20 -6.94 -4.60
C PRO A 173 -12.65 -6.94 -3.17
N PHE A 174 -11.48 -7.55 -2.97
CA PHE A 174 -10.81 -7.66 -1.66
C PHE A 174 -10.04 -6.38 -1.32
N LEU A 175 -9.45 -5.71 -2.31
CA LEU A 175 -8.88 -4.36 -2.15
C LEU A 175 -9.96 -3.38 -1.68
N PHE A 176 -11.14 -3.44 -2.29
CA PHE A 176 -12.27 -2.60 -1.92
C PHE A 176 -12.74 -2.86 -0.49
N SER A 177 -12.84 -4.13 -0.09
CA SER A 177 -13.19 -4.52 1.29
C SER A 177 -12.22 -3.95 2.31
N GLY A 178 -10.93 -4.04 2.05
CA GLY A 178 -9.89 -3.46 2.91
C GLY A 178 -9.98 -1.93 3.00
N LYS A 179 -10.31 -1.26 1.90
CA LYS A 179 -10.50 0.20 1.87
C LYS A 179 -11.73 0.62 2.67
N LEU A 180 -12.86 -0.07 2.49
CA LEU A 180 -14.08 0.21 3.23
C LEU A 180 -13.92 -0.06 4.73
N HIS A 181 -13.23 -1.13 5.11
CA HIS A 181 -12.88 -1.39 6.50
C HIS A 181 -12.10 -0.21 7.10
N ALA A 182 -11.06 0.26 6.41
CA ALA A 182 -10.27 1.40 6.86
C ALA A 182 -11.12 2.69 6.97
N LEU A 183 -11.98 2.97 5.99
CA LEU A 183 -12.85 4.14 5.97
C LEU A 183 -13.87 4.14 7.11
N LEU A 184 -14.45 2.98 7.42
CA LEU A 184 -15.51 2.85 8.42
C LEU A 184 -14.98 2.88 9.85
N PHE A 185 -13.85 2.24 10.12
CA PHE A 185 -13.40 1.94 11.48
C PHE A 185 -12.17 2.72 11.94
N ARG A 186 -11.36 3.30 11.04
CA ARG A 186 -10.24 4.13 11.48
C ARG A 186 -10.74 5.37 12.22
N LYS A 187 -10.25 5.54 13.45
CA LYS A 187 -10.53 6.72 14.28
C LYS A 187 -9.47 7.77 14.00
N TRP A 188 -9.82 8.80 13.26
CA TRP A 188 -8.97 9.96 13.06
C TRP A 188 -9.31 11.02 14.12
N LYS A 189 -8.32 11.46 14.88
CA LYS A 189 -8.47 12.61 15.78
C LYS A 189 -8.69 13.85 14.90
N ASN A 190 -9.90 14.35 14.81
CA ASN A 190 -10.30 15.65 14.23
C ASN A 190 -10.13 15.89 12.71
N ASN A 191 -9.64 14.92 11.90
CA ASN A 191 -9.51 15.13 10.46
C ASN A 191 -10.04 13.96 9.64
N VAL A 192 -10.92 14.26 8.70
CA VAL A 192 -11.34 13.31 7.67
C VAL A 192 -10.17 13.09 6.70
N LYS A 193 -9.76 11.84 6.46
CA LYS A 193 -8.77 11.56 5.41
C LYS A 193 -9.45 11.54 4.05
N GLY A 194 -9.43 12.65 3.36
CA GLY A 194 -10.01 12.81 2.02
C GLY A 194 -9.59 11.73 1.04
N ARG A 195 -8.35 11.20 1.15
CA ARG A 195 -7.87 10.12 0.28
C ARG A 195 -8.68 8.82 0.38
N ASP A 196 -9.24 8.49 1.55
CA ASP A 196 -10.03 7.27 1.71
C ASP A 196 -11.41 7.42 1.03
N TRP A 197 -11.97 8.62 1.05
CA TRP A 197 -13.21 8.97 0.33
C TRP A 197 -12.98 9.05 -1.18
N TYR A 198 -11.85 9.60 -1.60
CA TYR A 198 -11.44 9.62 -3.00
C TYR A 198 -11.32 8.20 -3.58
N ASP A 199 -10.69 7.29 -2.83
CA ASP A 199 -10.59 5.89 -3.24
C ASP A 199 -11.97 5.22 -3.28
N LEU A 200 -12.87 5.49 -2.32
CA LEU A 200 -14.25 4.99 -2.36
C LEU A 200 -14.97 5.44 -3.63
N GLU A 201 -14.88 6.74 -3.96
CA GLU A 201 -15.47 7.28 -5.18
C GLU A 201 -14.93 6.57 -6.44
N TRP A 202 -13.61 6.32 -6.47
CA TRP A 202 -12.97 5.59 -7.56
C TRP A 202 -13.54 4.18 -7.72
N TYR A 203 -13.71 3.41 -6.63
CA TYR A 203 -14.31 2.07 -6.67
C TYR A 203 -15.75 2.10 -7.18
N ILE A 204 -16.54 3.07 -6.73
CA ILE A 204 -17.94 3.24 -7.15
C ILE A 204 -18.01 3.58 -8.64
N LYS A 205 -17.20 4.54 -9.12
CA LYS A 205 -17.14 4.92 -10.54
C LYS A 205 -16.77 3.75 -11.45
N ASN A 206 -15.86 2.90 -10.99
CA ASN A 206 -15.42 1.71 -11.71
C ASN A 206 -16.37 0.51 -11.53
N LYS A 207 -17.48 0.67 -10.79
CA LYS A 207 -18.46 -0.40 -10.50
C LYS A 207 -17.82 -1.66 -9.95
N THR A 208 -16.78 -1.50 -9.14
CA THR A 208 -16.04 -2.61 -8.54
C THR A 208 -16.96 -3.36 -7.56
N PRO A 209 -17.11 -4.68 -7.68
CA PRO A 209 -17.85 -5.44 -6.69
C PRO A 209 -17.13 -5.45 -5.35
N LEU A 210 -17.88 -5.55 -4.25
CA LEU A 210 -17.35 -5.68 -2.90
C LEU A 210 -17.40 -7.14 -2.46
N SER A 211 -16.31 -7.67 -1.90
CA SER A 211 -16.38 -8.90 -1.12
C SER A 211 -16.84 -8.59 0.30
N LEU A 212 -18.15 -8.71 0.54
CA LEU A 212 -18.72 -8.45 1.88
C LEU A 212 -18.20 -9.45 2.91
N GLU A 213 -18.00 -10.70 2.52
CA GLU A 213 -17.44 -11.75 3.38
C GLU A 213 -16.05 -11.36 3.89
N HIS A 214 -15.14 -10.97 3.00
CA HIS A 214 -13.81 -10.51 3.40
C HIS A 214 -13.84 -9.23 4.26
N PHE A 215 -14.77 -8.31 3.99
CA PHE A 215 -14.97 -7.14 4.85
C PHE A 215 -15.34 -7.55 6.27
N ILE A 216 -16.28 -8.50 6.42
CA ILE A 216 -16.72 -9.02 7.72
C ILE A 216 -15.55 -9.71 8.45
N GLU A 217 -14.81 -10.59 7.77
CA GLU A 217 -13.65 -11.29 8.34
C GLU A 217 -12.60 -10.30 8.87
N ARG A 218 -12.28 -9.27 8.10
CA ARG A 218 -11.35 -8.21 8.55
C ARG A 218 -11.86 -7.48 9.78
N ALA A 219 -13.13 -7.11 9.79
CA ALA A 219 -13.74 -6.37 10.88
C ALA A 219 -13.85 -7.22 12.17
N LEU A 220 -14.10 -8.52 12.04
CA LEU A 220 -14.05 -9.46 13.15
C LEU A 220 -12.62 -9.65 13.68
N ALA A 221 -11.65 -9.83 12.79
CA ALA A 221 -10.24 -9.97 13.16
C ALA A 221 -9.69 -8.74 13.90
N SER A 222 -10.20 -7.54 13.59
CA SER A 222 -9.83 -6.28 14.26
C SER A 222 -10.66 -5.95 15.49
N ASN A 223 -11.67 -6.77 15.83
CA ASN A 223 -12.68 -6.52 16.87
C ASN A 223 -13.50 -5.22 16.62
N ASP A 224 -13.67 -4.84 15.37
CA ASP A 224 -14.48 -3.69 14.97
C ASP A 224 -15.96 -4.05 14.80
N LEU A 225 -16.25 -5.33 14.58
CA LEU A 225 -17.59 -5.91 14.65
C LEU A 225 -17.66 -6.92 15.78
N PRO A 226 -18.81 -7.02 16.46
CA PRO A 226 -19.06 -8.08 17.45
C PRO A 226 -19.17 -9.44 16.75
N ALA A 227 -18.82 -10.51 17.45
CA ALA A 227 -19.08 -11.86 16.97
C ALA A 227 -20.57 -12.07 16.70
N GLY A 228 -20.89 -12.62 15.54
CA GLY A 228 -22.28 -12.87 15.12
C GLY A 228 -22.45 -12.75 13.60
N THR A 229 -23.69 -12.83 13.15
CA THR A 229 -24.03 -12.63 11.74
C THR A 229 -24.11 -11.13 11.44
N PHE A 230 -23.39 -10.68 10.43
CA PHE A 230 -23.45 -9.31 9.93
C PHE A 230 -23.95 -9.35 8.48
N THR A 231 -25.05 -8.68 8.23
CA THR A 231 -25.77 -8.74 6.96
C THR A 231 -25.41 -7.58 6.03
N GLU A 232 -25.69 -7.73 4.74
CA GLU A 232 -25.57 -6.62 3.77
C GLU A 232 -26.40 -5.39 4.18
N ARG A 233 -27.57 -5.60 4.77
CA ARG A 233 -28.43 -4.51 5.27
C ARG A 233 -27.71 -3.71 6.36
N GLU A 234 -27.10 -4.38 7.32
CA GLU A 234 -26.35 -3.74 8.40
C GLU A 234 -25.11 -3.03 7.88
N PHE A 235 -24.42 -3.62 6.91
CA PHE A 235 -23.33 -2.96 6.21
C PHE A 235 -23.76 -1.65 5.54
N ARG A 236 -24.88 -1.67 4.80
CA ARG A 236 -25.42 -0.47 4.14
C ARG A 236 -25.81 0.60 5.16
N GLN A 237 -26.40 0.22 6.29
CA GLN A 237 -26.74 1.15 7.37
C GLN A 237 -25.47 1.75 8.01
N LEU A 238 -24.45 0.94 8.25
CA LEU A 238 -23.17 1.40 8.79
C LEU A 238 -22.49 2.40 7.85
N LEU A 239 -22.46 2.10 6.55
CA LEU A 239 -21.89 2.99 5.54
C LEU A 239 -22.68 4.30 5.42
N ALA A 240 -24.00 4.25 5.36
CA ALA A 240 -24.86 5.44 5.32
C ALA A 240 -24.60 6.34 6.54
N LYS A 241 -24.63 5.76 7.74
CA LYS A 241 -24.33 6.50 8.98
C LYS A 241 -22.94 7.15 8.94
N LYS A 242 -21.95 6.47 8.36
CA LYS A 242 -20.60 7.04 8.22
C LYS A 242 -20.59 8.21 7.26
N ILE A 243 -21.27 8.10 6.12
CA ILE A 243 -21.39 9.19 5.13
C ILE A 243 -22.07 10.41 5.77
N ASP A 244 -23.21 10.21 6.47
CA ASP A 244 -23.94 11.28 7.13
C ASP A 244 -23.17 11.96 8.27
N SER A 245 -22.17 11.28 8.84
CA SER A 245 -21.35 11.80 9.95
C SER A 245 -20.12 12.60 9.50
N VAL A 246 -19.83 12.65 8.21
CA VAL A 246 -18.66 13.35 7.68
C VAL A 246 -18.98 14.80 7.44
N ASP A 247 -18.27 15.68 8.15
CA ASP A 247 -18.25 17.10 7.88
C ASP A 247 -17.28 17.36 6.72
N ILE A 248 -17.80 17.98 5.67
CA ILE A 248 -17.05 18.24 4.42
C ILE A 248 -16.59 19.71 4.36
N GLU A 249 -16.94 20.53 5.36
CA GLU A 249 -16.53 21.93 5.43
C GLU A 249 -15.07 22.15 5.92
#